data_8affdcbbe37c63aee3e027c957a4a3df
#
_entry.id   8affdcbbe37c63aee3e027c957a4a3df
#
_cell.length_a   1.000
_cell.length_b   1.000
_cell.length_c   1.000
_cell.angle_alpha   90.00
_cell.angle_beta   90.00
_cell.angle_gamma   90.00
#
_symmetry.space_group_name_H-M   'P 1'
#
loop_
_entity.id
_entity.type
_entity.pdbx_description
1 polymer ?
#
loop_
_entity_poly.entity_id
_entity_poly.type
_entity_poly.pdbx_seq_one_letter_code
_entity_poly.pdbx_strand_id
1 'polypeptide(L)'
;MAGRFVRTAAFAACLSLAAPMWAQTSNWLHVEVNDGGDKPSKVNVNLPLSVAKVALGMAPKQFTDKAVEKLNEHDVSIADIRKLWAEIKNAGNAEFVTVQEADETVRVARDGDWVRIRVDKTGENSERVKVDIPIGVVDALLSGDGESFNLLAAINELEGKSGDIVHVEDGDETVRVWIGSQGD
;
A
#
# COMPACT_ATOMS: atom_id res chain seq x y z
N MET A 1 -9.80 -74.59 40.64
CA MET A 1 -10.85 -73.55 40.65
C MET A 1 -10.25 -72.26 40.18
N ALA A 2 -10.77 -71.76 39.11
CA ALA A 2 -10.18 -70.67 38.34
C ALA A 2 -10.53 -69.30 38.91
N GLY A 3 -9.52 -68.44 39.12
CA GLY A 3 -9.70 -67.04 39.48
C GLY A 3 -9.19 -66.16 38.32
N ARG A 4 -10.15 -65.59 37.54
CA ARG A 4 -9.85 -64.69 36.42
C ARG A 4 -9.57 -63.29 36.94
N PHE A 5 -8.35 -62.80 36.75
CA PHE A 5 -8.00 -61.37 36.96
C PHE A 5 -8.33 -60.59 35.70
N VAL A 6 -9.32 -59.69 35.78
CA VAL A 6 -9.61 -58.69 34.77
C VAL A 6 -8.68 -57.52 34.98
N ARG A 7 -7.74 -57.28 34.05
CA ARG A 7 -6.93 -56.07 33.96
C ARG A 7 -7.67 -55.02 33.20
N THR A 8 -8.20 -54.04 33.88
CA THR A 8 -8.72 -52.79 33.29
C THR A 8 -7.56 -51.87 32.88
N ALA A 9 -7.28 -51.76 31.59
CA ALA A 9 -6.35 -50.81 31.07
C ALA A 9 -7.05 -49.45 30.94
N ALA A 10 -6.67 -48.50 31.76
CA ALA A 10 -7.11 -47.10 31.61
C ALA A 10 -6.29 -46.44 30.49
N PHE A 11 -6.95 -46.20 29.36
CA PHE A 11 -6.40 -45.36 28.29
C PHE A 11 -6.59 -43.91 28.69
N ALA A 12 -5.50 -43.25 29.11
CA ALA A 12 -5.44 -41.81 29.27
C ALA A 12 -5.22 -41.21 27.88
N ALA A 13 -6.32 -40.70 27.29
CA ALA A 13 -6.26 -39.91 26.07
C ALA A 13 -5.74 -38.51 26.41
N CYS A 14 -4.45 -38.26 26.22
CA CYS A 14 -3.93 -36.89 26.15
C CYS A 14 -4.44 -36.23 24.88
N LEU A 15 -5.55 -35.49 24.96
CA LEU A 15 -5.91 -34.51 23.93
C LEU A 15 -4.91 -33.35 24.00
N SER A 16 -3.88 -33.38 23.19
CA SER A 16 -3.05 -32.22 22.91
C SER A 16 -3.90 -31.21 22.12
N LEU A 17 -4.41 -30.21 22.83
CA LEU A 17 -4.93 -28.99 22.23
C LEU A 17 -3.78 -28.26 21.53
N ALA A 18 -3.49 -28.64 20.29
CA ALA A 18 -2.73 -27.79 19.39
C ALA A 18 -3.63 -26.61 19.05
N ALA A 19 -3.55 -25.54 19.84
CA ALA A 19 -4.11 -24.26 19.46
C ALA A 19 -3.42 -23.86 18.13
N PRO A 20 -4.16 -23.57 17.06
CA PRO A 20 -3.54 -23.00 15.88
C PRO A 20 -2.93 -21.68 16.33
N MET A 21 -1.61 -21.59 16.34
CA MET A 21 -0.93 -20.31 16.34
C MET A 21 -1.33 -19.63 15.03
N TRP A 22 -2.30 -18.76 15.13
CA TRP A 22 -2.56 -17.81 14.07
C TRP A 22 -1.30 -16.95 13.98
N ALA A 23 -0.43 -17.25 13.05
CA ALA A 23 0.65 -16.36 12.68
C ALA A 23 -0.04 -15.06 12.27
N GLN A 24 0.04 -14.05 13.11
CA GLN A 24 -0.30 -12.71 12.70
C GLN A 24 0.71 -12.37 11.60
N THR A 25 0.31 -12.51 10.37
CA THR A 25 1.07 -12.00 9.23
C THR A 25 1.06 -10.50 9.38
N SER A 26 2.06 -9.98 10.09
CA SER A 26 2.29 -8.54 10.11
C SER A 26 2.68 -8.15 8.70
N ASN A 27 1.86 -7.31 8.09
CA ASN A 27 2.15 -6.77 6.77
C ASN A 27 3.36 -5.83 6.86
N TRP A 28 4.20 -5.92 5.87
CA TRP A 28 5.39 -5.10 5.71
C TRP A 28 5.24 -4.18 4.53
N LEU A 29 5.69 -2.97 4.69
CA LEU A 29 5.93 -2.04 3.60
C LEU A 29 7.36 -2.26 3.13
N HIS A 30 7.49 -2.57 1.86
CA HIS A 30 8.77 -2.74 1.19
C HIS A 30 8.96 -1.58 0.21
N VAL A 31 10.18 -1.05 0.19
CA VAL A 31 10.61 -0.07 -0.81
C VAL A 31 11.94 -0.54 -1.37
N GLU A 32 12.02 -0.70 -2.65
CA GLU A 32 13.24 -0.99 -3.38
C GLU A 32 13.51 0.13 -4.38
N VAL A 33 14.70 0.67 -4.32
CA VAL A 33 15.22 1.62 -5.31
C VAL A 33 16.50 1.04 -5.87
N ASN A 34 16.56 0.85 -7.18
CA ASN A 34 17.75 0.46 -7.91
C ASN A 34 18.10 1.58 -8.88
N ASP A 35 19.29 2.11 -8.77
CA ASP A 35 19.88 3.03 -9.72
C ASP A 35 20.99 2.27 -10.46
N GLY A 36 20.80 2.03 -11.76
CA GLY A 36 21.71 1.29 -12.63
C GLY A 36 22.71 2.18 -13.38
N GLY A 37 22.71 3.50 -13.14
CA GLY A 37 23.56 4.47 -13.81
C GLY A 37 25.07 4.29 -13.57
N ASP A 38 25.85 5.32 -13.82
CA ASP A 38 27.35 5.30 -13.74
C ASP A 38 27.90 4.86 -12.38
N LYS A 39 27.12 5.03 -11.31
CA LYS A 39 27.44 4.59 -9.95
C LYS A 39 26.26 3.79 -9.37
N PRO A 40 26.13 2.53 -9.76
CA PRO A 40 24.99 1.71 -9.35
C PRO A 40 24.78 1.71 -7.84
N SER A 41 23.56 1.95 -7.42
CA SER A 41 23.17 1.90 -6.01
C SER A 41 21.87 1.12 -5.83
N LYS A 42 21.74 0.48 -4.66
CA LYS A 42 20.51 -0.23 -4.30
C LYS A 42 20.13 0.14 -2.88
N VAL A 43 18.89 0.58 -2.71
CA VAL A 43 18.29 0.85 -1.40
C VAL A 43 17.11 -0.09 -1.20
N ASN A 44 17.12 -0.82 -0.09
CA ASN A 44 15.99 -1.66 0.33
C ASN A 44 15.54 -1.21 1.71
N VAL A 45 14.26 -0.88 1.82
CA VAL A 45 13.61 -0.59 3.09
C VAL A 45 12.53 -1.63 3.33
N ASN A 46 12.60 -2.32 4.46
CA ASN A 46 11.59 -3.29 4.89
C ASN A 46 11.07 -2.84 6.25
N LEU A 47 9.84 -2.37 6.29
CA LEU A 47 9.26 -1.74 7.47
C LEU A 47 7.95 -2.43 7.85
N PRO A 48 7.85 -3.06 9.04
CA PRO A 48 6.56 -3.53 9.53
C PRO A 48 5.55 -2.38 9.60
N LEU A 49 4.32 -2.56 9.13
CA LEU A 49 3.30 -1.50 9.18
C LEU A 49 3.03 -1.03 10.61
N SER A 50 3.19 -1.91 11.61
CA SER A 50 3.10 -1.54 13.03
C SER A 50 4.16 -0.51 13.44
N VAL A 51 5.39 -0.63 12.93
CA VAL A 51 6.46 0.35 13.18
C VAL A 51 6.19 1.65 12.42
N ALA A 52 5.70 1.57 11.18
CA ALA A 52 5.29 2.73 10.40
C ALA A 52 4.20 3.55 11.13
N LYS A 53 3.22 2.90 11.73
CA LYS A 53 2.16 3.56 12.54
C LYS A 53 2.73 4.31 13.74
N VAL A 54 3.64 3.68 14.48
CA VAL A 54 4.29 4.33 15.63
C VAL A 54 5.11 5.53 15.17
N ALA A 55 5.88 5.38 14.09
CA ALA A 55 6.69 6.46 13.53
C ALA A 55 5.82 7.64 13.07
N LEU A 56 4.69 7.38 12.40
CA LEU A 56 3.74 8.42 12.01
C LEU A 56 3.08 9.12 13.19
N GLY A 57 2.79 8.38 14.27
CA GLY A 57 2.27 8.98 15.51
C GLY A 57 3.27 9.93 16.19
N MET A 58 4.56 9.76 15.92
CA MET A 58 5.66 10.60 16.40
C MET A 58 6.10 11.65 15.38
N ALA A 59 5.71 11.50 14.12
CA ALA A 59 6.15 12.36 13.04
C ALA A 59 5.63 13.80 13.24
N PRO A 60 6.48 14.81 13.04
CA PRO A 60 6.02 16.18 13.03
C PRO A 60 4.99 16.37 11.92
N LYS A 61 3.96 17.18 12.16
CA LYS A 61 2.94 17.56 11.17
C LYS A 61 3.52 18.06 9.84
N GLN A 62 4.76 18.53 9.86
CA GLN A 62 5.52 19.05 8.72
C GLN A 62 5.59 18.10 7.51
N PHE A 63 5.42 16.77 7.68
CA PHE A 63 5.40 15.85 6.54
C PHE A 63 4.12 16.00 5.69
N THR A 64 2.98 16.22 6.33
CA THR A 64 1.72 16.48 5.65
C THR A 64 1.64 17.92 5.15
N ASP A 65 2.20 18.87 5.90
CA ASP A 65 2.15 20.29 5.59
C ASP A 65 2.83 20.61 4.25
N LYS A 66 3.97 19.98 3.95
CA LYS A 66 4.66 20.16 2.66
C LYS A 66 3.86 19.64 1.46
N ALA A 67 3.11 18.55 1.63
CA ALA A 67 2.25 18.02 0.57
C ALA A 67 1.07 18.97 0.33
N VAL A 68 0.49 19.51 1.40
CA VAL A 68 -0.60 20.51 1.34
C VAL A 68 -0.08 21.81 0.72
N GLU A 69 1.11 22.27 1.11
CA GLU A 69 1.74 23.47 0.54
C GLU A 69 1.90 23.36 -0.98
N LYS A 70 2.40 22.23 -1.47
CA LYS A 70 2.52 21.98 -2.92
C LYS A 70 1.18 21.99 -3.66
N LEU A 71 0.12 21.47 -3.03
CA LEU A 71 -1.22 21.53 -3.62
C LEU A 71 -1.71 22.98 -3.71
N ASN A 72 -1.49 23.75 -2.64
CA ASN A 72 -1.88 25.16 -2.60
C ASN A 72 -1.10 26.03 -3.61
N GLU A 73 0.16 25.68 -3.95
CA GLU A 73 0.92 26.33 -5.01
C GLU A 73 0.25 26.21 -6.39
N HIS A 74 -0.62 25.21 -6.57
CA HIS A 74 -1.40 24.95 -7.78
C HIS A 74 -2.88 25.33 -7.63
N ASP A 75 -3.25 26.12 -6.61
CA ASP A 75 -4.63 26.52 -6.30
C ASP A 75 -5.60 25.32 -6.09
N VAL A 76 -5.07 24.18 -5.60
CA VAL A 76 -5.85 22.98 -5.30
C VAL A 76 -5.92 22.76 -3.80
N SER A 77 -7.12 22.80 -3.24
CA SER A 77 -7.34 22.50 -1.82
C SER A 77 -7.64 21.00 -1.56
N ILE A 78 -7.37 20.52 -0.35
CA ILE A 78 -7.80 19.17 0.05
C ILE A 78 -9.34 19.03 -0.02
N ALA A 79 -10.07 20.11 0.26
CA ALA A 79 -11.52 20.13 0.13
C ALA A 79 -11.98 19.87 -1.31
N ASP A 80 -11.28 20.41 -2.30
CA ASP A 80 -11.60 20.17 -3.72
C ASP A 80 -11.23 18.75 -4.14
N ILE A 81 -10.11 18.21 -3.64
CA ILE A 81 -9.75 16.80 -3.83
C ILE A 81 -10.82 15.88 -3.26
N ARG A 82 -11.35 16.17 -2.06
CA ARG A 82 -12.45 15.38 -1.45
C ARG A 82 -13.72 15.40 -2.28
N LYS A 83 -14.09 16.57 -2.83
CA LYS A 83 -15.25 16.69 -3.72
C LYS A 83 -15.04 15.85 -5.00
N LEU A 84 -13.90 16.04 -5.65
CA LEU A 84 -13.54 15.24 -6.83
C LEU A 84 -13.56 13.74 -6.53
N TRP A 85 -12.98 13.34 -5.39
CA TRP A 85 -12.96 11.96 -4.96
C TRP A 85 -14.37 11.36 -4.75
N ALA A 86 -15.29 12.14 -4.18
CA ALA A 86 -16.68 11.73 -4.03
C ALA A 86 -17.33 11.45 -5.39
N GLU A 87 -17.10 12.28 -6.39
CA GLU A 87 -17.62 12.09 -7.76
C GLU A 87 -16.98 10.86 -8.43
N ILE A 88 -15.68 10.64 -8.27
CA ILE A 88 -14.98 9.45 -8.77
C ILE A 88 -15.60 8.17 -8.19
N LYS A 89 -15.93 8.17 -6.88
CA LYS A 89 -16.59 7.02 -6.26
C LYS A 89 -17.99 6.80 -6.80
N ASN A 90 -18.76 7.86 -7.02
CA ASN A 90 -20.13 7.79 -7.53
C ASN A 90 -20.18 7.31 -8.98
N ALA A 91 -19.21 7.69 -9.81
CA ALA A 91 -19.15 7.32 -11.21
C ALA A 91 -18.89 5.82 -11.45
N GLY A 92 -18.34 5.09 -10.44
CA GLY A 92 -18.02 3.68 -10.59
C GLY A 92 -16.77 3.42 -11.42
N ASN A 93 -16.70 2.25 -12.08
CA ASN A 93 -15.56 1.90 -12.92
C ASN A 93 -15.57 2.77 -14.19
N ALA A 94 -14.53 3.56 -14.35
CA ALA A 94 -14.37 4.45 -15.50
C ALA A 94 -12.90 4.90 -15.62
N GLU A 95 -12.52 5.31 -16.83
CA GLU A 95 -11.33 6.09 -17.08
C GLU A 95 -11.71 7.58 -16.98
N PHE A 96 -11.10 8.30 -16.05
CA PHE A 96 -11.45 9.68 -15.74
C PHE A 96 -10.56 10.69 -16.45
N VAL A 97 -9.31 10.30 -16.68
CA VAL A 97 -8.31 11.15 -17.35
C VAL A 97 -7.57 10.31 -18.36
N THR A 98 -7.51 10.83 -19.58
CA THR A 98 -6.61 10.33 -20.61
C THR A 98 -6.00 11.55 -21.29
N VAL A 99 -4.71 11.73 -21.09
CA VAL A 99 -3.90 12.71 -21.80
C VAL A 99 -3.00 11.94 -22.74
N GLN A 100 -2.98 12.33 -24.00
CA GLN A 100 -2.13 11.73 -25.00
C GLN A 100 -1.38 12.83 -25.73
N GLU A 101 -0.08 12.84 -25.56
CA GLU A 101 0.85 13.70 -26.27
C GLU A 101 1.70 12.87 -27.25
N ALA A 102 2.64 13.50 -27.95
CA ALA A 102 3.41 12.81 -28.98
C ALA A 102 4.22 11.63 -28.44
N ASP A 103 4.78 11.78 -27.25
CA ASP A 103 5.69 10.83 -26.59
C ASP A 103 5.23 10.43 -25.18
N GLU A 104 4.09 10.93 -24.70
CA GLU A 104 3.59 10.64 -23.36
C GLU A 104 2.10 10.29 -23.37
N THR A 105 1.74 9.30 -22.58
CA THR A 105 0.32 8.97 -22.31
C THR A 105 0.12 8.86 -20.81
N VAL A 106 -0.84 9.64 -20.28
CA VAL A 106 -1.28 9.58 -18.89
C VAL A 106 -2.69 9.06 -18.81
N ARG A 107 -2.94 8.08 -17.96
CA ARG A 107 -4.28 7.53 -17.71
C ARG A 107 -4.54 7.44 -16.21
N VAL A 108 -5.75 7.84 -15.82
CA VAL A 108 -6.26 7.68 -14.47
C VAL A 108 -7.62 6.99 -14.55
N ALA A 109 -7.74 5.84 -13.94
CA ALA A 109 -8.93 5.01 -13.99
C ALA A 109 -9.29 4.45 -12.61
N ARG A 110 -10.58 4.20 -12.41
CA ARG A 110 -11.04 3.30 -11.36
C ARG A 110 -11.36 1.94 -11.98
N ASP A 111 -10.82 0.90 -11.38
CA ASP A 111 -11.09 -0.48 -11.75
C ASP A 111 -11.37 -1.30 -10.48
N GLY A 112 -12.63 -1.63 -10.25
CA GLY A 112 -13.10 -2.27 -9.03
C GLY A 112 -12.81 -1.43 -7.79
N ASP A 113 -12.04 -2.00 -6.88
CA ASP A 113 -11.61 -1.38 -5.62
C ASP A 113 -10.26 -0.67 -5.73
N TRP A 114 -9.81 -0.37 -6.95
CA TRP A 114 -8.52 0.23 -7.21
C TRP A 114 -8.63 1.53 -7.99
N VAL A 115 -7.81 2.51 -7.64
CA VAL A 115 -7.43 3.63 -8.51
C VAL A 115 -6.12 3.29 -9.17
N ARG A 116 -6.09 3.35 -10.49
CA ARG A 116 -4.91 3.06 -11.31
C ARG A 116 -4.44 4.30 -12.03
N ILE A 117 -3.19 4.62 -11.84
CA ILE A 117 -2.52 5.70 -12.57
C ILE A 117 -1.43 5.03 -13.41
N ARG A 118 -1.40 5.40 -14.68
CA ARG A 118 -0.41 4.93 -15.64
C ARG A 118 0.16 6.12 -16.38
N VAL A 119 1.46 6.23 -16.38
CA VAL A 119 2.20 7.16 -17.23
C VAL A 119 3.16 6.33 -18.06
N ASP A 120 3.08 6.48 -19.36
CA ASP A 120 3.96 5.85 -20.32
C ASP A 120 4.56 6.94 -21.18
N LYS A 121 5.85 7.17 -21.03
CA LYS A 121 6.65 8.08 -21.86
C LYS A 121 7.61 7.26 -22.70
N THR A 122 7.73 7.61 -23.97
CA THR A 122 8.56 6.90 -24.97
C THR A 122 9.66 7.81 -25.49
N GLY A 123 10.70 7.23 -26.08
CA GLY A 123 11.84 7.98 -26.62
C GLY A 123 13.12 7.82 -25.81
N GLU A 124 14.05 8.77 -25.95
CA GLU A 124 15.38 8.71 -25.31
C GLU A 124 15.31 8.75 -23.78
N ASN A 125 14.29 9.40 -23.21
CA ASN A 125 13.99 9.43 -21.77
C ASN A 125 12.69 8.67 -21.53
N SER A 126 12.69 7.36 -21.82
CA SER A 126 11.51 6.54 -21.58
C SER A 126 11.25 6.37 -20.08
N GLU A 127 10.02 6.62 -19.67
CA GLU A 127 9.58 6.49 -18.29
C GLU A 127 8.27 5.69 -18.26
N ARG A 128 8.13 4.82 -17.27
CA ARG A 128 6.88 4.12 -17.01
C ARG A 128 6.56 4.18 -15.53
N VAL A 129 5.38 4.76 -15.22
CA VAL A 129 4.86 4.82 -13.86
C VAL A 129 3.58 4.01 -13.77
N LYS A 130 3.52 3.11 -12.80
CA LYS A 130 2.32 2.35 -12.44
C LYS A 130 2.05 2.59 -10.97
N VAL A 131 0.88 3.13 -10.67
CA VAL A 131 0.40 3.30 -9.30
C VAL A 131 -0.95 2.63 -9.18
N ASP A 132 -1.08 1.72 -8.22
CA ASP A 132 -2.31 1.00 -7.91
C ASP A 132 -2.64 1.22 -6.44
N ILE A 133 -3.64 2.05 -6.15
CA ILE A 133 -4.02 2.42 -4.79
C ILE A 133 -5.41 1.85 -4.49
N PRO A 134 -5.58 1.06 -3.41
CA PRO A 134 -6.90 0.64 -2.99
C PRO A 134 -7.78 1.84 -2.65
N ILE A 135 -9.04 1.82 -3.08
CA ILE A 135 -10.01 2.90 -2.81
C ILE A 135 -10.12 3.21 -1.31
N GLY A 136 -10.13 2.17 -0.46
CA GLY A 136 -10.17 2.34 0.99
C GLY A 136 -8.97 3.13 1.54
N VAL A 137 -7.78 2.99 0.94
CA VAL A 137 -6.60 3.78 1.32
C VAL A 137 -6.77 5.25 0.99
N VAL A 138 -7.36 5.57 -0.18
CA VAL A 138 -7.64 6.96 -0.56
C VAL A 138 -8.73 7.55 0.33
N ASP A 139 -9.80 6.80 0.61
CA ASP A 139 -10.86 7.19 1.54
C ASP A 139 -10.29 7.53 2.94
N ALA A 140 -9.46 6.63 3.46
CA ALA A 140 -8.83 6.81 4.75
C ALA A 140 -7.87 8.00 4.77
N LEU A 141 -7.07 8.18 3.72
CA LEU A 141 -6.17 9.32 3.59
C LEU A 141 -6.93 10.66 3.61
N LEU A 142 -8.05 10.72 2.90
CA LEU A 142 -8.89 11.90 2.79
C LEU A 142 -9.84 12.11 3.97
N SER A 143 -9.88 11.19 4.96
CA SER A 143 -10.71 11.29 6.16
C SER A 143 -10.20 12.28 7.21
N GLY A 144 -9.05 12.94 6.97
CA GLY A 144 -8.52 13.97 7.88
C GLY A 144 -9.42 15.19 7.99
N ASP A 145 -9.28 15.93 9.08
CA ASP A 145 -10.04 17.15 9.32
C ASP A 145 -9.39 18.36 8.62
N GLY A 146 -10.23 19.27 8.10
CA GLY A 146 -9.76 20.51 7.48
C GLY A 146 -8.81 20.26 6.30
N GLU A 147 -7.72 21.00 6.23
CA GLU A 147 -6.69 20.90 5.19
C GLU A 147 -5.57 19.92 5.61
N SER A 148 -5.94 18.68 6.00
CA SER A 148 -4.98 17.66 6.42
C SER A 148 -5.30 16.28 5.85
N PHE A 149 -4.24 15.48 5.64
CA PHE A 149 -4.33 14.07 5.31
C PHE A 149 -4.28 13.21 6.57
N ASN A 150 -5.05 12.12 6.59
CA ASN A 150 -5.01 11.12 7.66
C ASN A 150 -4.09 9.95 7.28
N LEU A 151 -2.78 10.14 7.42
CA LEU A 151 -1.79 9.12 7.08
C LEU A 151 -1.94 7.85 7.93
N LEU A 152 -2.30 8.01 9.21
CA LEU A 152 -2.47 6.87 10.11
C LEU A 152 -3.65 5.98 9.67
N ALA A 153 -4.78 6.59 9.29
CA ALA A 153 -5.91 5.86 8.74
C ALA A 153 -5.55 5.15 7.42
N ALA A 154 -4.82 5.84 6.52
CA ALA A 154 -4.37 5.24 5.27
C ALA A 154 -3.46 4.02 5.48
N ILE A 155 -2.51 4.08 6.43
CA ILE A 155 -1.66 2.92 6.78
C ILE A 155 -2.48 1.79 7.41
N ASN A 156 -3.51 2.10 8.20
CA ASN A 156 -4.41 1.07 8.74
C ASN A 156 -5.14 0.31 7.64
N GLU A 157 -5.56 1.00 6.57
CA GLU A 157 -6.22 0.37 5.42
C GLU A 157 -5.29 -0.52 4.59
N LEU A 158 -3.97 -0.35 4.70
CA LEU A 158 -3.00 -1.24 4.07
C LEU A 158 -2.85 -2.57 4.81
N GLU A 159 -3.31 -2.67 6.07
CA GLU A 159 -3.32 -3.95 6.78
C GLU A 159 -4.23 -4.96 6.09
N GLY A 160 -3.72 -6.17 5.88
CA GLY A 160 -4.44 -7.22 5.15
C GLY A 160 -4.44 -7.05 3.62
N LYS A 161 -3.80 -6.02 3.09
CA LYS A 161 -3.55 -5.89 1.65
C LYS A 161 -2.20 -6.52 1.30
N SER A 162 -2.00 -6.81 0.02
CA SER A 162 -0.74 -7.28 -0.53
C SER A 162 -0.62 -6.88 -1.99
N GLY A 163 0.61 -6.77 -2.47
CA GLY A 163 0.92 -6.44 -3.86
C GLY A 163 1.55 -5.07 -4.04
N ASP A 164 1.85 -4.75 -5.29
CA ASP A 164 2.50 -3.51 -5.66
C ASP A 164 1.54 -2.32 -5.52
N ILE A 165 2.05 -1.25 -4.92
CA ILE A 165 1.37 0.04 -4.79
C ILE A 165 1.93 1.02 -5.83
N VAL A 166 3.27 1.06 -5.95
CA VAL A 166 3.96 1.94 -6.89
C VAL A 166 5.06 1.15 -7.60
N HIS A 167 5.16 1.35 -8.90
CA HIS A 167 6.27 0.85 -9.71
C HIS A 167 6.64 1.93 -10.74
N VAL A 168 7.88 2.35 -10.71
CA VAL A 168 8.47 3.35 -11.62
C VAL A 168 9.65 2.72 -12.32
N GLU A 169 9.74 2.92 -13.62
CA GLU A 169 10.88 2.61 -14.46
C GLU A 169 11.25 3.90 -15.19
N ASP A 170 12.43 4.44 -14.93
CA ASP A 170 12.97 5.64 -15.59
C ASP A 170 14.42 5.36 -16.03
N GLY A 171 14.60 5.07 -17.31
CA GLY A 171 15.90 4.66 -17.85
C GLY A 171 16.47 3.46 -17.08
N ASP A 172 17.60 3.69 -16.38
CA ASP A 172 18.29 2.69 -15.57
C ASP A 172 17.84 2.66 -14.11
N GLU A 173 16.94 3.56 -13.70
CA GLU A 173 16.37 3.62 -12.34
C GLU A 173 15.07 2.85 -12.26
N THR A 174 14.91 2.07 -11.18
CA THR A 174 13.63 1.45 -10.83
C THR A 174 13.28 1.72 -9.38
N VAL A 175 12.01 2.08 -9.14
CA VAL A 175 11.45 2.22 -7.79
C VAL A 175 10.24 1.31 -7.67
N ARG A 176 10.23 0.47 -6.65
CA ARG A 176 9.10 -0.39 -6.33
C ARG A 176 8.68 -0.21 -4.88
N VAL A 177 7.38 -0.04 -4.66
CA VAL A 177 6.77 -0.01 -3.32
C VAL A 177 5.66 -1.04 -3.28
N TRP A 178 5.71 -1.97 -2.31
CA TRP A 178 4.69 -3.00 -2.18
C TRP A 178 4.40 -3.35 -0.73
N ILE A 179 3.27 -4.00 -0.53
CA ILE A 179 2.88 -4.59 0.75
C ILE A 179 3.02 -6.10 0.64
N GLY A 180 3.70 -6.69 1.59
CA GLY A 180 3.96 -8.12 1.60
C GLY A 180 4.21 -8.69 2.99
N SER A 181 4.81 -9.86 3.03
CA SER A 181 5.27 -10.53 4.24
C SER A 181 6.74 -10.17 4.56
N GLN A 182 7.23 -10.56 5.71
CA GLN A 182 8.61 -10.28 6.13
C GLN A 182 9.69 -10.81 5.16
N GLY A 183 9.36 -11.80 4.36
CA GLY A 183 10.32 -12.51 3.50
C GLY A 183 10.20 -12.20 2.01
N ASP A 184 9.39 -11.23 1.62
CA ASP A 184 9.15 -10.89 0.22
C ASP A 184 10.25 -9.99 -0.36
#